data_31d964ba9d653253e5b1f60e7b23af02
#
_entry.id   31d964ba9d653253e5b1f60e7b23af02
#
_cell.length_a   1.000
_cell.length_b   1.000
_cell.length_c   1.000
_cell.angle_alpha   90.00
_cell.angle_beta   90.00
_cell.angle_gamma   90.00
#
_symmetry.space_group_name_H-M   'P 1'
#
loop_
_entity.id
_entity.type
_entity.pdbx_description
1 polymer ?
#
loop_
_entity_poly.entity_id
_entity_poly.type
_entity_poly.pdbx_seq_one_letter_code
_entity_poly.pdbx_strand_id
1 'polypeptide(L)'
;MFKLKVFTDGGSKGNPGPASIGGVFYIDNKKIFQFNQSIGIATNNDAEYQALIYALEEIKKQKEKLANDFKVEKIEFYSDSRLLVNQVKGFFKVKNGKIKEYILKIHSLEQEINLPISYHQIPREKNKEADRLVNI
;
A
#
# COMPACT_ATOMS: atom_id res chain seq x y z
N MET A 1 -7.84 19.45 -10.24
CA MET A 1 -6.81 18.42 -10.15
C MET A 1 -6.96 17.67 -8.85
N PHE A 2 -6.73 16.37 -8.90
CA PHE A 2 -7.13 15.50 -7.81
C PHE A 2 -5.96 14.73 -7.22
N LYS A 3 -6.11 14.31 -5.98
CA LYS A 3 -5.19 13.39 -5.35
C LYS A 3 -5.82 12.01 -5.24
N LEU A 4 -4.99 10.98 -5.38
CA LEU A 4 -5.38 9.61 -5.17
C LEU A 4 -5.04 9.24 -3.73
N LYS A 5 -6.02 8.78 -2.97
CA LYS A 5 -5.81 8.25 -1.62
C LYS A 5 -5.88 6.74 -1.67
N VAL A 6 -4.87 6.08 -1.14
CA VAL A 6 -4.77 4.62 -1.14
C VAL A 6 -4.60 4.14 0.30
N PHE A 7 -5.52 3.29 0.73
CA PHE A 7 -5.47 2.65 2.04
C PHE A 7 -5.09 1.20 1.85
N THR A 8 -4.05 0.74 2.54
CA THR A 8 -3.58 -0.64 2.44
C THR A 8 -3.52 -1.30 3.80
N ASP A 9 -3.66 -2.62 3.79
CA ASP A 9 -3.50 -3.45 4.97
C ASP A 9 -3.05 -4.84 4.57
N GLY A 10 -2.35 -5.50 5.46
CA GLY A 10 -1.93 -6.88 5.28
C GLY A 10 -1.89 -7.59 6.63
N GLY A 11 -2.16 -8.87 6.62
CA GLY A 11 -2.15 -9.62 7.85
C GLY A 11 -2.04 -11.13 7.64
N SER A 12 -1.62 -11.83 8.69
CA SER A 12 -1.51 -13.28 8.70
C SER A 12 -2.28 -13.86 9.87
N LYS A 13 -2.82 -15.06 9.67
CA LYS A 13 -3.43 -15.86 10.73
C LYS A 13 -2.31 -16.71 11.34
N GLY A 14 -1.73 -16.22 12.43
CA GLY A 14 -0.45 -16.70 12.95
C GLY A 14 0.68 -15.85 12.34
N ASN A 15 1.85 -15.87 12.95
CA ASN A 15 2.94 -14.99 12.52
C ASN A 15 4.27 -15.76 12.51
N PRO A 16 4.61 -16.50 11.42
CA PRO A 16 3.94 -16.54 10.12
C PRO A 16 2.71 -17.44 10.08
N GLY A 17 1.92 -17.28 9.03
CA GLY A 17 0.73 -18.09 8.78
C GLY A 17 0.05 -17.69 7.48
N PRO A 18 -1.12 -18.27 7.17
CA PRO A 18 -1.88 -17.87 5.99
C PRO A 18 -2.15 -16.37 6.01
N ALA A 19 -1.74 -15.69 4.95
CA ALA A 19 -1.75 -14.24 4.90
C ALA A 19 -2.55 -13.71 3.71
N SER A 20 -3.04 -12.49 3.83
CA SER A 20 -3.75 -11.82 2.77
C SER A 20 -3.47 -10.32 2.81
N ILE A 21 -3.76 -9.68 1.68
CA ILE A 21 -3.59 -8.24 1.50
C ILE A 21 -4.89 -7.62 1.06
N GLY A 22 -5.07 -6.35 1.38
CA GLY A 22 -6.23 -5.58 0.96
C GLY A 22 -5.88 -4.13 0.75
N GLY A 23 -6.62 -3.48 -0.14
CA GLY A 23 -6.43 -2.07 -0.39
C GLY A 23 -7.61 -1.45 -1.09
N VAL A 24 -7.74 -0.14 -0.94
CA VAL A 24 -8.82 0.62 -1.55
C VAL A 24 -8.32 1.97 -2.02
N PHE A 25 -8.75 2.37 -3.21
CA PHE A 25 -8.36 3.61 -3.87
C PHE A 25 -9.54 4.56 -3.92
N TYR A 26 -9.31 5.81 -3.50
CA TYR A 26 -10.33 6.86 -3.53
C TYR A 26 -9.82 8.08 -4.29
N ILE A 27 -10.70 8.66 -5.09
CA ILE A 27 -10.51 10.00 -5.65
C ILE A 27 -11.74 10.79 -5.25
N ASP A 28 -11.52 11.93 -4.58
CA ASP A 28 -12.60 12.83 -4.13
C ASP A 28 -13.67 12.07 -3.33
N ASN A 29 -13.23 11.23 -2.39
CA ASN A 29 -14.07 10.40 -1.52
C ASN A 29 -14.88 9.32 -2.24
N LYS A 30 -14.61 9.12 -3.52
CA LYS A 30 -15.26 8.07 -4.31
C LYS A 30 -14.32 6.89 -4.50
N LYS A 31 -14.78 5.71 -4.13
CA LYS A 31 -14.00 4.48 -4.34
C LYS A 31 -13.92 4.17 -5.84
N ILE A 32 -12.72 4.06 -6.36
CA ILE A 32 -12.50 3.74 -7.77
C ILE A 32 -11.93 2.34 -7.99
N PHE A 33 -11.35 1.74 -6.96
CA PHE A 33 -10.75 0.42 -7.08
C PHE A 33 -10.55 -0.18 -5.70
N GLN A 34 -10.63 -1.50 -5.60
CA GLN A 34 -10.26 -2.22 -4.37
C GLN A 34 -9.68 -3.57 -4.74
N PHE A 35 -8.88 -4.13 -3.83
CA PHE A 35 -8.35 -5.47 -4.01
C PHE A 35 -8.34 -6.23 -2.68
N ASN A 36 -8.46 -7.54 -2.77
CA ASN A 36 -8.10 -8.45 -1.69
C ASN A 36 -7.51 -9.70 -2.31
N GLN A 37 -6.44 -10.21 -1.72
CA GLN A 37 -5.76 -11.35 -2.30
C GLN A 37 -5.04 -12.16 -1.23
N SER A 38 -5.15 -13.48 -1.35
CA SER A 38 -4.37 -14.41 -0.55
C SER A 38 -2.95 -14.45 -1.07
N ILE A 39 -1.96 -14.43 -0.18
CA ILE A 39 -0.55 -14.39 -0.58
C ILE A 39 0.25 -15.59 -0.05
N GLY A 40 -0.44 -16.63 0.46
CA GLY A 40 0.23 -17.81 0.99
C GLY A 40 0.69 -17.58 2.42
N ILE A 41 1.78 -18.23 2.81
CA ILE A 41 2.31 -18.13 4.18
C ILE A 41 3.28 -16.95 4.25
N ALA A 42 3.02 -16.05 5.19
CA ALA A 42 3.85 -14.86 5.38
C ALA A 42 3.69 -14.34 6.81
N THR A 43 4.58 -13.43 7.21
CA THR A 43 4.44 -12.70 8.47
C THR A 43 3.49 -11.52 8.28
N ASN A 44 3.02 -10.93 9.37
CA ASN A 44 2.23 -9.70 9.31
C ASN A 44 2.99 -8.60 8.58
N ASN A 45 4.28 -8.43 8.88
CA ASN A 45 5.08 -7.37 8.26
C ASN A 45 5.28 -7.62 6.75
N ASP A 46 5.54 -8.86 6.35
CA ASP A 46 5.59 -9.21 4.91
C ASP A 46 4.30 -8.84 4.20
N ALA A 47 3.16 -9.18 4.81
CA ALA A 47 1.85 -8.91 4.23
C ALA A 47 1.61 -7.40 4.05
N GLU A 48 2.00 -6.61 5.04
CA GLU A 48 1.89 -5.15 4.95
C GLU A 48 2.69 -4.58 3.78
N TYR A 49 3.94 -5.04 3.61
CA TYR A 49 4.77 -4.61 2.47
C TYR A 49 4.20 -5.08 1.13
N GLN A 50 3.72 -6.32 1.07
CA GLN A 50 3.14 -6.84 -0.17
C GLN A 50 1.86 -6.09 -0.57
N ALA A 51 1.06 -5.66 0.40
CA ALA A 51 -0.12 -4.84 0.13
C ALA A 51 0.27 -3.50 -0.52
N LEU A 52 1.28 -2.84 0.02
CA LEU A 52 1.77 -1.58 -0.53
C LEU A 52 2.33 -1.77 -1.95
N ILE A 53 3.14 -2.79 -2.15
CA ILE A 53 3.73 -3.10 -3.46
C ILE A 53 2.63 -3.40 -4.49
N TYR A 54 1.65 -4.20 -4.11
CA TYR A 54 0.52 -4.52 -4.99
C TYR A 54 -0.22 -3.25 -5.42
N ALA A 55 -0.46 -2.35 -4.47
CA ALA A 55 -1.12 -1.08 -4.77
C ALA A 55 -0.28 -0.22 -5.73
N LEU A 56 1.03 -0.13 -5.50
CA LEU A 56 1.92 0.62 -6.38
C LEU A 56 1.96 0.02 -7.79
N GLU A 57 1.96 -1.30 -7.90
CA GLU A 57 1.92 -1.97 -9.20
C GLU A 57 0.61 -1.67 -9.94
N GLU A 58 -0.51 -1.64 -9.24
CA GLU A 58 -1.79 -1.27 -9.84
C GLU A 58 -1.80 0.19 -10.33
N ILE A 59 -1.23 1.09 -9.55
CA ILE A 59 -1.12 2.50 -9.94
C ILE A 59 -0.27 2.61 -11.21
N LYS A 60 0.83 1.89 -11.29
CA LYS A 60 1.68 1.87 -12.47
C LYS A 60 0.91 1.40 -13.70
N LYS A 61 0.13 0.32 -13.58
CA LYS A 61 -0.70 -0.21 -14.67
C LYS A 61 -1.73 0.81 -15.14
N GLN A 62 -2.31 1.57 -14.21
CA GLN A 62 -3.40 2.50 -14.48
C GLN A 62 -2.91 3.94 -14.68
N LYS A 63 -1.60 4.13 -14.83
CA LYS A 63 -0.98 5.47 -14.82
C LYS A 63 -1.62 6.42 -15.82
N GLU A 64 -1.80 5.97 -17.07
CA GLU A 64 -2.38 6.81 -18.11
C GLU A 64 -3.84 7.17 -17.82
N LYS A 65 -4.61 6.19 -17.37
CA LYS A 65 -6.01 6.41 -17.01
C LYS A 65 -6.14 7.37 -15.83
N LEU A 66 -5.29 7.21 -14.82
CA LEU A 66 -5.30 8.10 -13.67
C LEU A 66 -4.96 9.54 -14.07
N ALA A 67 -3.99 9.71 -14.96
CA ALA A 67 -3.61 11.02 -15.43
C ALA A 67 -4.67 11.65 -16.34
N ASN A 68 -5.18 10.89 -17.30
CA ASN A 68 -6.05 11.42 -18.36
C ASN A 68 -7.51 11.50 -17.94
N ASP A 69 -8.05 10.46 -17.33
CA ASP A 69 -9.47 10.38 -16.98
C ASP A 69 -9.76 11.02 -15.62
N PHE A 70 -8.86 10.83 -14.65
CA PHE A 70 -9.08 11.27 -13.26
C PHE A 70 -8.26 12.50 -12.87
N LYS A 71 -7.32 12.94 -13.73
CA LYS A 71 -6.49 14.14 -13.46
C LYS A 71 -5.76 14.06 -12.12
N VAL A 72 -5.22 12.88 -11.79
CA VAL A 72 -4.46 12.67 -10.57
C VAL A 72 -3.09 13.34 -10.69
N GLU A 73 -2.72 14.15 -9.71
CA GLU A 73 -1.44 14.86 -9.68
C GLU A 73 -0.55 14.43 -8.51
N LYS A 74 -1.11 13.75 -7.51
CA LYS A 74 -0.33 13.22 -6.38
C LYS A 74 -1.04 12.04 -5.75
N ILE A 75 -0.27 11.25 -5.00
CA ILE A 75 -0.74 10.02 -4.37
C ILE A 75 -0.42 10.08 -2.88
N GLU A 76 -1.41 9.77 -2.04
CA GLU A 76 -1.23 9.65 -0.60
C GLU A 76 -1.57 8.24 -0.17
N PHE A 77 -0.58 7.55 0.43
CA PHE A 77 -0.78 6.22 1.01
C PHE A 77 -1.04 6.32 2.50
N TYR A 78 -1.98 5.53 2.97
CA TYR A 78 -2.36 5.44 4.38
C TYR A 78 -2.26 4.00 4.83
N SER A 79 -1.60 3.79 5.98
CA SER A 79 -1.43 2.47 6.59
C SER A 79 -1.47 2.64 8.11
N ASP A 80 -1.96 1.63 8.80
CA ASP A 80 -1.90 1.61 10.26
C ASP A 80 -0.61 0.99 10.80
N SER A 81 0.27 0.52 9.91
CA SER A 81 1.58 0.00 10.32
C SER A 81 2.59 1.14 10.48
N ARG A 82 2.86 1.49 11.74
CA ARG A 82 3.89 2.48 12.06
C ARG A 82 5.25 2.06 11.52
N LEU A 83 5.57 0.77 11.66
CA LEU A 83 6.85 0.24 11.19
C LEU A 83 7.02 0.42 9.68
N LEU A 84 6.00 0.00 8.90
CA LEU A 84 6.03 0.13 7.45
C LEU A 84 6.25 1.57 7.03
N VAL A 85 5.43 2.48 7.53
CA VAL A 85 5.46 3.89 7.12
C VAL A 85 6.83 4.50 7.42
N ASN A 86 7.36 4.25 8.61
CA ASN A 86 8.65 4.84 8.99
C ASN A 86 9.84 4.19 8.30
N GLN A 87 9.77 2.92 7.96
CA GLN A 87 10.81 2.27 7.16
C GLN A 87 10.82 2.79 5.72
N VAL A 88 9.65 2.92 5.11
CA VAL A 88 9.55 3.44 3.73
C VAL A 88 10.01 4.90 3.66
N LYS A 89 9.68 5.70 4.67
CA LYS A 89 10.12 7.10 4.74
C LYS A 89 11.60 7.25 5.11
N GLY A 90 12.26 6.17 5.51
CA GLY A 90 13.67 6.20 5.87
C GLY A 90 13.95 6.64 7.30
N PHE A 91 12.94 6.77 8.16
CA PHE A 91 13.11 7.19 9.55
C PHE A 91 13.54 6.03 10.46
N PHE A 92 13.19 4.79 10.11
CA PHE A 92 13.60 3.60 10.84
C PHE A 92 14.58 2.79 10.01
N LYS A 93 15.62 2.28 10.67
CA LYS A 93 16.59 1.39 10.01
C LYS A 93 15.95 0.08 9.60
N VAL A 94 16.43 -0.46 8.49
CA VAL A 94 16.04 -1.77 8.00
C VAL A 94 17.26 -2.68 8.05
N LYS A 95 17.18 -3.74 8.85
CA LYS A 95 18.26 -4.74 8.97
C LYS A 95 17.95 -6.03 8.20
N ASN A 96 16.67 -6.35 8.03
CA ASN A 96 16.22 -7.56 7.37
C ASN A 96 16.41 -7.44 5.85
N GLY A 97 17.08 -8.42 5.24
CA GLY A 97 17.38 -8.40 3.81
C GLY A 97 16.14 -8.40 2.93
N LYS A 98 15.10 -9.15 3.33
CA LYS A 98 13.84 -9.21 2.57
C LYS A 98 13.13 -7.85 2.58
N ILE A 99 13.11 -7.17 3.73
CA ILE A 99 12.51 -5.84 3.83
C ILE A 99 13.29 -4.84 2.98
N LYS A 100 14.62 -4.94 2.95
CA LYS A 100 15.43 -4.09 2.08
C LYS A 100 15.06 -4.28 0.60
N GLU A 101 14.81 -5.50 0.18
CA GLU A 101 14.35 -5.80 -1.19
C GLU A 101 12.99 -5.17 -1.47
N TYR A 102 12.06 -5.26 -0.53
CA TYR A 102 10.76 -4.61 -0.65
C TYR A 102 10.92 -3.10 -0.84
N ILE A 103 11.76 -2.47 -0.03
CA ILE A 103 11.96 -1.02 -0.09
C ILE A 103 12.59 -0.61 -1.43
N LEU A 104 13.54 -1.38 -1.95
CA LEU A 104 14.11 -1.13 -3.26
C LEU A 104 13.04 -1.20 -4.35
N LYS A 105 12.17 -2.20 -4.28
CA LYS A 105 11.07 -2.34 -5.24
C LYS A 105 10.09 -1.17 -5.14
N ILE A 106 9.77 -0.74 -3.93
CA ILE A 106 8.89 0.41 -3.70
C ILE A 106 9.46 1.66 -4.35
N HIS A 107 10.74 1.95 -4.12
CA HIS A 107 11.38 3.13 -4.71
C HIS A 107 11.45 3.05 -6.23
N SER A 108 11.70 1.86 -6.79
CA SER A 108 11.68 1.65 -8.23
C SER A 108 10.29 1.95 -8.82
N LEU A 109 9.24 1.46 -8.18
CA LEU A 109 7.86 1.72 -8.60
C LEU A 109 7.50 3.20 -8.50
N GLU A 110 7.94 3.87 -7.43
CA GLU A 110 7.74 5.32 -7.26
C GLU A 110 8.33 6.09 -8.44
N GLN A 111 9.55 5.73 -8.85
CA GLN A 111 10.20 6.38 -9.98
C GLN A 111 9.46 6.15 -11.29
N GLU A 112 8.97 4.93 -11.51
CA GLU A 112 8.21 4.59 -12.71
C GLU A 112 6.86 5.30 -12.75
N ILE A 113 6.21 5.47 -11.60
CA ILE A 113 4.94 6.21 -11.49
C ILE A 113 5.18 7.71 -11.76
N ASN A 114 6.27 8.25 -11.23
CA ASN A 114 6.72 9.63 -11.47
C ASN A 114 5.68 10.69 -11.10
N LEU A 115 5.02 10.51 -9.96
CA LEU A 115 4.13 11.48 -9.33
C LEU A 115 4.58 11.66 -7.89
N PRO A 116 4.29 12.80 -7.27
CA PRO A 116 4.55 12.95 -5.82
C PRO A 116 3.78 11.90 -5.03
N ILE A 117 4.49 11.17 -4.16
CA ILE A 117 3.92 10.12 -3.32
C ILE A 117 4.29 10.41 -1.89
N SER A 118 3.30 10.35 -1.00
CA SER A 118 3.52 10.50 0.44
C SER A 118 2.92 9.32 1.20
N TYR A 119 3.48 9.04 2.37
CA TYR A 119 3.07 7.92 3.22
C TYR A 119 2.67 8.45 4.59
N HIS A 120 1.51 8.01 5.08
CA HIS A 120 0.92 8.50 6.32
C HIS A 120 0.50 7.33 7.20
N GLN A 121 0.86 7.39 8.48
CA GLN A 121 0.39 6.42 9.45
C GLN A 121 -0.92 6.92 10.05
N ILE A 122 -1.91 6.05 10.12
CA ILE A 122 -3.23 6.36 10.69
C ILE A 122 -3.58 5.35 11.77
N PRO A 123 -4.49 5.68 12.68
CA PRO A 123 -5.02 4.70 13.64
C PRO A 123 -5.75 3.58 12.91
N ARG A 124 -5.73 2.39 13.51
CA ARG A 124 -6.35 1.21 12.93
C ARG A 124 -7.85 1.41 12.64
N GLU A 125 -8.55 2.10 13.54
CA GLU A 125 -9.98 2.38 13.38
C GLU A 125 -10.30 3.26 12.18
N LYS A 126 -9.28 3.91 11.60
CA LYS A 126 -9.44 4.71 10.37
C LYS A 126 -9.03 3.94 9.12
N ASN A 127 -8.61 2.69 9.25
CA ASN A 127 -8.21 1.82 8.14
C ASN A 127 -9.18 0.64 7.98
N LYS A 128 -10.44 0.83 8.31
CA LYS A 128 -11.44 -0.26 8.40
C LYS A 128 -11.70 -0.95 7.06
N GLU A 129 -11.77 -0.20 5.97
CA GLU A 129 -12.08 -0.79 4.66
C GLU A 129 -10.97 -1.73 4.19
N ALA A 130 -9.72 -1.31 4.29
CA ALA A 130 -8.60 -2.16 3.94
C ALA A 130 -8.52 -3.38 4.87
N ASP A 131 -8.73 -3.18 6.17
CA ASP A 131 -8.76 -4.27 7.15
C ASP A 131 -9.87 -5.28 6.82
N ARG A 132 -11.06 -4.81 6.48
CA ARG A 132 -12.16 -5.66 6.05
C ARG A 132 -11.77 -6.53 4.86
N LEU A 133 -11.11 -5.95 3.88
CA LEU A 133 -10.69 -6.67 2.67
C LEU A 133 -9.66 -7.76 2.97
N VAL A 134 -8.78 -7.53 3.94
CA VAL A 134 -7.80 -8.55 4.39
C VAL A 134 -8.52 -9.75 4.98
N ASN A 135 -9.65 -9.55 5.65
CA ASN A 135 -10.35 -10.56 6.42
C ASN A 135 -11.54 -11.21 5.71
N ILE A 136 -11.67 -10.98 4.43
CA ILE A 136 -12.72 -11.62 3.62
C ILE A 136 -12.42 -13.11 3.43
#